data_1fa55795a5903309ba953346555d3cc0
#
_entry.id   1fa55795a5903309ba953346555d3cc0
#
_cell.length_a   1.000
_cell.length_b   1.000
_cell.length_c   1.000
_cell.angle_alpha   90.00
_cell.angle_beta   90.00
_cell.angle_gamma   90.00
#
_symmetry.space_group_name_H-M   'P 1'
#
loop_
_entity.id
_entity.type
_entity.pdbx_description
1 polymer ?
#
loop_
_entity_poly.entity_id
_entity_poly.type
_entity_poly.pdbx_seq_one_letter_code
_entity_poly.pdbx_strand_id
1 'polypeptide(L)'
;MALPASLSTCTVVGTYVDLIGNPVRGSINFTPQTILKETTANVIIIPVVIQKTFDSTGSFSVVLPVTSDTDVTPQPFIYTIEENFTGGRTIEIALPLSVAGTTQNLADLLPALSSADAASYVSVDAYQALLARYNDAESIRVLVVDADEYVDDAEGYVSDASTAAASLSNYNSNQFMLMGV
;
A
#
# COMPACT_ATOMS: atom_id res chain seq x y z
N MET A 1 -12.23 35.75 4.86
CA MET A 1 -11.92 35.62 3.43
C MET A 1 -12.57 34.33 2.99
N ALA A 2 -13.32 34.34 1.89
CA ALA A 2 -13.93 33.11 1.36
C ALA A 2 -12.91 32.36 0.50
N LEU A 3 -13.11 31.05 0.30
CA LEU A 3 -12.36 30.27 -0.67
C LEU A 3 -12.55 30.85 -2.08
N PRO A 4 -11.55 30.72 -2.99
CA PRO A 4 -11.72 31.13 -4.40
C PRO A 4 -12.96 30.50 -5.02
N ALA A 5 -13.70 31.27 -5.84
CA ALA A 5 -14.93 30.80 -6.47
C ALA A 5 -14.69 29.71 -7.53
N SER A 6 -13.45 29.64 -8.06
CA SER A 6 -12.97 28.58 -8.97
C SER A 6 -12.82 27.23 -8.31
N LEU A 7 -12.70 27.21 -6.98
CA LEU A 7 -12.46 25.97 -6.24
C LEU A 7 -13.75 25.17 -6.07
N SER A 8 -13.77 23.98 -6.63
CA SER A 8 -14.90 23.05 -6.46
C SER A 8 -14.95 22.53 -5.03
N THR A 9 -16.14 22.52 -4.43
CA THR A 9 -16.34 22.11 -3.03
C THR A 9 -17.41 21.03 -2.92
N CYS A 10 -17.36 20.27 -1.84
CA CYS A 10 -18.34 19.28 -1.44
C CYS A 10 -18.75 19.55 0.02
N THR A 11 -20.01 19.34 0.38
CA THR A 11 -20.47 19.37 1.76
C THR A 11 -20.38 17.97 2.35
N VAL A 12 -19.57 17.79 3.39
CA VAL A 12 -19.47 16.51 4.11
C VAL A 12 -20.29 16.61 5.38
N VAL A 13 -21.18 15.65 5.59
CA VAL A 13 -22.05 15.53 6.78
C VAL A 13 -21.82 14.18 7.47
N GLY A 14 -22.13 14.10 8.74
CA GLY A 14 -22.08 12.85 9.47
C GLY A 14 -22.82 12.96 10.81
N THR A 15 -23.20 11.81 11.35
CA THR A 15 -23.84 11.70 12.67
C THR A 15 -23.22 10.55 13.43
N TYR A 16 -22.80 10.79 14.65
CA TYR A 16 -22.21 9.80 15.55
C TYR A 16 -23.15 9.49 16.70
N VAL A 17 -23.45 8.22 16.86
CA VAL A 17 -24.25 7.68 17.95
C VAL A 17 -23.53 6.50 18.61
N ASP A 18 -23.78 6.25 19.87
CA ASP A 18 -23.32 5.03 20.54
C ASP A 18 -24.16 3.80 20.16
N LEU A 19 -23.82 2.64 20.70
CA LEU A 19 -24.51 1.37 20.40
C LEU A 19 -25.96 1.32 20.87
N ILE A 20 -26.37 2.25 21.74
CA ILE A 20 -27.75 2.35 22.25
C ILE A 20 -28.50 3.54 21.65
N GLY A 21 -27.87 4.25 20.68
CA GLY A 21 -28.48 5.32 19.91
C GLY A 21 -28.35 6.74 20.53
N ASN A 22 -27.55 6.93 21.59
CA ASN A 22 -27.34 8.26 22.14
C ASN A 22 -26.35 9.05 21.28
N PRO A 23 -26.55 10.37 21.12
CA PRO A 23 -25.62 11.23 20.42
C PRO A 23 -24.23 11.26 21.08
N VAL A 24 -23.18 11.02 20.30
CA VAL A 24 -21.79 11.17 20.76
C VAL A 24 -21.45 12.65 20.88
N ARG A 25 -20.74 13.02 21.94
CA ARG A 25 -20.16 14.35 22.14
C ARG A 25 -18.71 14.37 21.74
N GLY A 26 -18.28 15.42 21.05
CA GLY A 26 -16.89 15.57 20.63
C GLY A 26 -16.75 16.49 19.44
N SER A 27 -15.66 16.31 18.73
CA SER A 27 -15.35 17.06 17.51
C SER A 27 -14.65 16.17 16.49
N ILE A 28 -14.61 16.67 15.27
CA ILE A 28 -13.89 16.04 14.16
C ILE A 28 -13.01 17.11 13.50
N ASN A 29 -11.79 16.74 13.19
CA ASN A 29 -10.81 17.59 12.52
C ASN A 29 -10.60 17.09 11.10
N PHE A 30 -10.53 18.00 10.14
CA PHE A 30 -10.18 17.74 8.76
C PHE A 30 -8.90 18.52 8.42
N THR A 31 -7.86 17.82 8.00
CA THR A 31 -6.57 18.42 7.66
C THR A 31 -6.14 17.96 6.27
N PRO A 32 -6.00 18.86 5.28
CA PRO A 32 -5.38 18.48 4.01
C PRO A 32 -3.91 18.14 4.26
N GLN A 33 -3.41 17.06 3.65
CA GLN A 33 -2.05 16.57 3.92
C GLN A 33 -0.93 17.43 3.32
N THR A 34 -1.25 18.38 2.46
CA THR A 34 -0.25 19.21 1.77
C THR A 34 -0.73 20.63 1.57
N ILE A 35 0.23 21.52 1.33
CA ILE A 35 -0.04 22.89 0.85
C ILE A 35 -0.59 22.79 -0.57
N LEU A 36 -1.69 23.49 -0.82
CA LEU A 36 -2.35 23.51 -2.11
C LEU A 36 -2.13 24.86 -2.78
N LYS A 37 -1.93 24.85 -4.08
CA LYS A 37 -1.96 26.03 -4.92
C LYS A 37 -3.19 25.97 -5.82
N GLU A 38 -4.04 26.96 -5.72
CA GLU A 38 -5.11 27.19 -6.68
C GLU A 38 -4.55 27.98 -7.85
N THR A 39 -4.69 27.47 -9.07
CA THR A 39 -3.97 27.96 -10.24
C THR A 39 -4.66 29.14 -10.91
N THR A 40 -5.99 29.21 -10.90
CA THR A 40 -6.78 30.24 -11.58
C THR A 40 -6.71 31.59 -10.85
N ALA A 41 -6.94 31.61 -9.54
CA ALA A 41 -6.81 32.79 -8.70
C ALA A 41 -5.37 33.02 -8.19
N ASN A 42 -4.45 32.07 -8.45
CA ASN A 42 -3.06 32.10 -7.99
C ASN A 42 -2.92 32.25 -6.45
N VAL A 43 -3.70 31.48 -5.71
CA VAL A 43 -3.77 31.51 -4.25
C VAL A 43 -3.07 30.27 -3.66
N ILE A 44 -2.32 30.47 -2.57
CA ILE A 44 -1.75 29.38 -1.77
C ILE A 44 -2.71 29.09 -0.63
N ILE A 45 -3.15 27.83 -0.52
CA ILE A 45 -4.01 27.33 0.55
C ILE A 45 -3.16 26.52 1.51
N ILE A 46 -3.00 27.03 2.72
CA ILE A 46 -2.22 26.38 3.77
C ILE A 46 -3.08 25.29 4.43
N PRO A 47 -2.53 24.10 4.71
CA PRO A 47 -3.23 23.03 5.41
C PRO A 47 -3.50 23.43 6.88
N VAL A 48 -4.63 24.06 7.12
CA VAL A 48 -5.10 24.40 8.45
C VAL A 48 -6.17 23.39 8.87
N VAL A 49 -6.13 22.97 10.12
CA VAL A 49 -7.14 22.08 10.69
C VAL A 49 -8.50 22.77 10.67
N ILE A 50 -9.48 22.13 10.03
CA ILE A 50 -10.88 22.55 10.06
C ILE A 50 -11.58 21.70 11.12
N GLN A 51 -11.80 22.26 12.31
CA GLN A 51 -12.49 21.57 13.39
C GLN A 51 -14.00 21.80 13.32
N LYS A 52 -14.77 20.73 13.52
CA LYS A 52 -16.23 20.77 13.68
C LYS A 52 -16.63 20.07 14.97
N THR A 53 -17.32 20.79 15.86
CA THR A 53 -17.93 20.22 17.07
C THR A 53 -19.28 19.63 16.70
N PHE A 54 -19.61 18.49 17.28
CA PHE A 54 -20.91 17.85 17.09
C PHE A 54 -22.01 18.64 17.79
N ASP A 55 -23.15 18.73 17.16
CA ASP A 55 -24.33 19.35 17.73
C ASP A 55 -25.02 18.44 18.78
N SER A 56 -26.20 18.84 19.26
CA SER A 56 -26.96 18.09 20.28
C SER A 56 -27.42 16.70 19.78
N THR A 57 -27.45 16.47 18.48
CA THR A 57 -27.83 15.20 17.84
C THR A 57 -26.62 14.34 17.46
N GLY A 58 -25.38 14.77 17.77
CA GLY A 58 -24.15 14.11 17.37
C GLY A 58 -23.77 14.37 15.91
N SER A 59 -24.37 15.37 15.28
CA SER A 59 -24.20 15.67 13.85
C SER A 59 -23.22 16.81 13.60
N PHE A 60 -22.60 16.81 12.42
CA PHE A 60 -21.77 17.89 11.91
C PHE A 60 -22.00 18.11 10.42
N SER A 61 -21.59 19.28 9.96
CA SER A 61 -21.55 19.62 8.52
C SER A 61 -20.33 20.51 8.26
N VAL A 62 -19.61 20.22 7.16
CA VAL A 62 -18.42 20.97 6.74
C VAL A 62 -18.38 21.07 5.22
N VAL A 63 -18.00 22.22 4.70
CA VAL A 63 -17.72 22.41 3.27
C VAL A 63 -16.21 22.27 3.06
N LEU A 64 -15.81 21.36 2.18
CA LEU A 64 -14.41 21.04 1.88
C LEU A 64 -14.16 21.13 0.38
N PRO A 65 -12.98 21.61 -0.05
CA PRO A 65 -12.51 21.44 -1.42
C PRO A 65 -12.47 19.99 -1.84
N VAL A 66 -12.81 19.70 -3.10
CA VAL A 66 -12.64 18.34 -3.67
C VAL A 66 -11.16 18.09 -3.93
N THR A 67 -10.72 16.84 -3.75
CA THR A 67 -9.30 16.46 -3.75
C THR A 67 -8.69 16.29 -5.14
N SER A 68 -9.52 16.15 -6.18
CA SER A 68 -9.08 16.00 -7.57
C SER A 68 -9.55 17.15 -8.47
N ASP A 69 -9.69 18.35 -7.92
CA ASP A 69 -9.98 19.57 -8.68
C ASP A 69 -8.79 19.90 -9.59
N THR A 70 -9.05 20.14 -10.88
CA THR A 70 -8.00 20.45 -11.88
C THR A 70 -7.37 21.81 -11.65
N ASP A 71 -8.04 22.72 -10.93
CA ASP A 71 -7.53 24.04 -10.60
C ASP A 71 -6.62 24.04 -9.35
N VAL A 72 -6.39 22.85 -8.74
CA VAL A 72 -5.55 22.69 -7.55
C VAL A 72 -4.30 21.87 -7.84
N THR A 73 -3.16 22.26 -7.28
CA THR A 73 -1.90 21.53 -7.35
C THR A 73 -1.25 21.44 -5.94
N PRO A 74 -0.75 20.30 -5.49
CA PRO A 74 -0.79 18.99 -6.15
C PRO A 74 -2.19 18.36 -6.15
N GLN A 75 -2.46 17.49 -7.14
CA GLN A 75 -3.66 16.68 -7.21
C GLN A 75 -3.31 15.24 -7.65
N PRO A 76 -4.03 14.22 -7.16
CA PRO A 76 -4.99 14.33 -6.07
C PRO A 76 -4.28 14.57 -4.72
N PHE A 77 -4.96 15.22 -3.79
CA PHE A 77 -4.55 15.26 -2.39
C PHE A 77 -5.58 14.49 -1.54
N ILE A 78 -5.32 14.30 -0.26
CA ILE A 78 -6.20 13.61 0.68
C ILE A 78 -6.37 14.42 1.96
N TYR A 79 -7.48 14.17 2.64
CA TYR A 79 -7.72 14.70 3.99
C TYR A 79 -7.41 13.63 5.03
N THR A 80 -6.63 13.99 6.03
CA THR A 80 -6.57 13.26 7.29
C THR A 80 -7.71 13.76 8.17
N ILE A 81 -8.53 12.84 8.65
CA ILE A 81 -9.62 13.07 9.58
C ILE A 81 -9.23 12.51 10.93
N GLU A 82 -9.37 13.34 11.98
CA GLU A 82 -9.17 12.91 13.36
C GLU A 82 -10.49 13.03 14.12
N GLU A 83 -11.00 11.92 14.62
CA GLU A 83 -12.21 11.83 15.43
C GLU A 83 -11.84 12.06 16.91
N ASN A 84 -12.20 13.21 17.48
CA ASN A 84 -11.83 13.61 18.83
C ASN A 84 -12.96 13.30 19.83
N PHE A 85 -13.16 12.01 20.10
CA PHE A 85 -14.07 11.48 21.12
C PHE A 85 -13.56 10.10 21.60
N THR A 86 -14.18 9.55 22.63
CA THR A 86 -13.79 8.23 23.16
C THR A 86 -14.03 7.13 22.12
N GLY A 87 -12.95 6.47 21.69
CA GLY A 87 -12.99 5.47 20.63
C GLY A 87 -12.87 6.05 19.20
N GLY A 88 -12.58 7.34 19.09
CA GLY A 88 -12.31 8.01 17.81
C GLY A 88 -11.04 7.50 17.13
N ARG A 89 -10.97 7.67 15.82
CA ARG A 89 -9.92 7.14 14.93
C ARG A 89 -9.29 8.25 14.12
N THR A 90 -8.14 7.93 13.53
CA THR A 90 -7.56 8.73 12.44
C THR A 90 -7.77 7.96 11.14
N ILE A 91 -8.36 8.60 10.15
CA ILE A 91 -8.73 8.02 8.86
C ILE A 91 -8.37 8.98 7.73
N GLU A 92 -8.23 8.46 6.53
CA GLU A 92 -7.96 9.24 5.33
C GLU A 92 -9.11 9.13 4.35
N ILE A 93 -9.50 10.26 3.76
CA ILE A 93 -10.53 10.29 2.71
C ILE A 93 -10.07 11.10 1.50
N ALA A 94 -10.63 10.74 0.36
CA ALA A 94 -10.57 11.53 -0.87
C ALA A 94 -11.98 12.00 -1.25
N LEU A 95 -12.07 13.22 -1.78
CA LEU A 95 -13.29 13.81 -2.32
C LEU A 95 -13.10 14.01 -3.83
N PRO A 96 -13.45 13.04 -4.67
CA PRO A 96 -13.24 13.15 -6.10
C PRO A 96 -14.09 14.28 -6.72
N LEU A 97 -13.69 14.79 -7.88
CA LEU A 97 -14.41 15.87 -8.57
C LEU A 97 -15.88 15.51 -8.88
N SER A 98 -16.19 14.22 -8.98
CA SER A 98 -17.57 13.73 -9.22
C SER A 98 -18.55 14.08 -8.10
N VAL A 99 -18.08 14.38 -6.89
CA VAL A 99 -18.92 14.80 -5.76
C VAL A 99 -18.99 16.32 -5.58
N ALA A 100 -18.40 17.08 -6.50
CA ALA A 100 -18.45 18.54 -6.45
C ALA A 100 -19.89 19.06 -6.45
N GLY A 101 -20.17 20.05 -5.60
CA GLY A 101 -21.50 20.65 -5.47
C GLY A 101 -22.54 19.77 -4.77
N THR A 102 -22.18 18.58 -4.30
CA THR A 102 -23.11 17.65 -3.63
C THR A 102 -22.89 17.63 -2.11
N THR A 103 -23.82 16.97 -1.40
CA THR A 103 -23.65 16.62 0.01
C THR A 103 -23.36 15.12 0.10
N GLN A 104 -22.28 14.77 0.79
CA GLN A 104 -21.85 13.40 1.00
C GLN A 104 -21.89 13.04 2.47
N ASN A 105 -22.34 11.83 2.79
CA ASN A 105 -22.25 11.33 4.17
C ASN A 105 -20.83 10.78 4.38
N LEU A 106 -20.21 11.15 5.50
CA LEU A 106 -18.87 10.66 5.83
C LEU A 106 -18.83 9.13 5.89
N ALA A 107 -19.89 8.48 6.37
CA ALA A 107 -19.97 7.02 6.43
C ALA A 107 -19.83 6.35 5.06
N ASP A 108 -20.29 7.01 3.98
CA ASP A 108 -20.18 6.51 2.60
C ASP A 108 -18.78 6.78 1.99
N LEU A 109 -18.06 7.75 2.52
CA LEU A 109 -16.70 8.11 2.10
C LEU A 109 -15.63 7.28 2.79
N LEU A 110 -15.96 6.70 3.94
CA LEU A 110 -15.03 5.82 4.64
C LEU A 110 -14.79 4.56 3.80
N PRO A 111 -13.53 4.13 3.63
CA PRO A 111 -13.27 2.81 3.11
C PRO A 111 -14.06 1.84 3.98
N ALA A 112 -14.82 0.94 3.34
CA ALA A 112 -15.65 -0.01 4.06
C ALA A 112 -14.84 -0.63 5.19
N LEU A 113 -15.23 -0.36 6.44
CA LEU A 113 -14.47 -0.74 7.65
C LEU A 113 -14.14 -2.24 7.69
N SER A 114 -14.93 -3.04 6.97
CA SER A 114 -14.68 -4.47 6.75
C SER A 114 -13.48 -4.76 5.85
N SER A 115 -13.01 -3.82 5.02
CA SER A 115 -11.87 -4.07 4.14
C SER A 115 -10.55 -3.48 4.66
N ALA A 116 -10.58 -2.40 5.44
CA ALA A 116 -9.36 -1.81 6.01
C ALA A 116 -8.95 -2.52 7.32
N ASP A 117 -9.91 -2.86 8.18
CA ASP A 117 -9.63 -3.70 9.35
C ASP A 117 -9.43 -5.18 8.97
N ALA A 118 -10.09 -5.67 7.91
CA ALA A 118 -9.80 -6.99 7.36
C ALA A 118 -8.44 -7.05 6.62
N ALA A 119 -7.92 -5.93 6.11
CA ALA A 119 -6.55 -5.86 5.60
C ALA A 119 -5.52 -5.74 6.73
N SER A 120 -5.90 -5.24 7.91
CA SER A 120 -5.09 -5.25 9.13
C SER A 120 -5.16 -6.58 9.89
N TYR A 121 -6.28 -7.28 9.79
CA TYR A 121 -6.42 -8.67 10.20
C TYR A 121 -6.29 -9.54 8.94
N VAL A 122 -5.08 -9.90 8.59
CA VAL A 122 -4.86 -11.04 7.70
C VAL A 122 -5.69 -12.18 8.30
N SER A 123 -6.78 -12.61 7.62
CA SER A 123 -7.58 -13.71 8.12
C SER A 123 -6.65 -14.88 8.39
N VAL A 124 -6.92 -15.70 9.39
CA VAL A 124 -6.11 -16.89 9.70
C VAL A 124 -5.90 -17.71 8.42
N ASP A 125 -6.91 -17.80 7.56
CA ASP A 125 -6.84 -18.51 6.28
C ASP A 125 -5.87 -17.82 5.28
N ALA A 126 -5.89 -16.49 5.17
CA ALA A 126 -4.98 -15.76 4.31
C ALA A 126 -3.54 -15.78 4.84
N TYR A 127 -3.36 -15.75 6.16
CA TYR A 127 -2.06 -15.94 6.80
C TYR A 127 -1.53 -17.37 6.57
N GLN A 128 -2.37 -18.38 6.72
CA GLN A 128 -2.01 -19.78 6.45
C GLN A 128 -1.67 -19.99 4.97
N ALA A 129 -2.42 -19.39 4.05
CA ALA A 129 -2.12 -19.44 2.62
C ALA A 129 -0.81 -18.75 2.26
N LEU A 130 -0.48 -17.63 2.92
CA LEU A 130 0.80 -16.94 2.76
C LEU A 130 1.95 -17.78 3.32
N LEU A 131 1.75 -18.38 4.49
CA LEU A 131 2.72 -19.26 5.14
C LEU A 131 2.99 -20.52 4.29
N ALA A 132 1.96 -21.11 3.69
CA ALA A 132 2.11 -22.23 2.75
C ALA A 132 2.96 -21.84 1.54
N ARG A 133 2.69 -20.68 0.93
CA ARG A 133 3.49 -20.17 -0.21
C ARG A 133 4.94 -19.87 0.18
N TYR A 134 5.17 -19.36 1.38
CA TYR A 134 6.51 -19.12 1.89
C TYR A 134 7.28 -20.44 2.05
N ASN A 135 6.63 -21.46 2.65
CA ASN A 135 7.23 -22.78 2.83
C ASN A 135 7.50 -23.48 1.48
N ASP A 136 6.60 -23.33 0.51
CA ASP A 136 6.81 -23.83 -0.87
C ASP A 136 8.01 -23.15 -1.53
N ALA A 137 8.13 -21.82 -1.40
CA ALA A 137 9.26 -21.08 -1.95
C ALA A 137 10.58 -21.46 -1.28
N GLU A 138 10.58 -21.70 0.03
CA GLU A 138 11.75 -22.16 0.77
C GLU A 138 12.13 -23.60 0.36
N SER A 139 11.14 -24.47 0.14
CA SER A 139 11.37 -25.82 -0.36
C SER A 139 11.99 -25.81 -1.76
N ILE A 140 11.53 -24.92 -2.64
CA ILE A 140 12.11 -24.73 -3.97
C ILE A 140 13.55 -24.21 -3.87
N ARG A 141 13.82 -23.28 -2.95
CA ARG A 141 15.17 -22.76 -2.72
C ARG A 141 16.14 -23.85 -2.30
N VAL A 142 15.73 -24.74 -1.40
CA VAL A 142 16.53 -25.88 -0.96
C VAL A 142 16.81 -26.81 -2.13
N LEU A 143 15.78 -27.13 -2.96
CA LEU A 143 15.95 -27.97 -4.13
C LEU A 143 16.91 -27.38 -5.17
N VAL A 144 16.92 -26.05 -5.32
CA VAL A 144 17.87 -25.37 -6.23
C VAL A 144 19.30 -25.48 -5.69
N VAL A 145 19.52 -25.30 -4.39
CA VAL A 145 20.84 -25.45 -3.77
C VAL A 145 21.35 -26.90 -3.93
N ASP A 146 20.48 -27.88 -3.67
CA ASP A 146 20.82 -29.28 -3.85
C ASP A 146 21.16 -29.59 -5.31
N ALA A 147 20.43 -29.00 -6.27
CA ALA A 147 20.70 -29.17 -7.69
C ALA A 147 22.07 -28.60 -8.13
N ASP A 148 22.42 -27.44 -7.59
CA ASP A 148 23.73 -26.80 -7.82
C ASP A 148 24.88 -27.70 -7.29
N GLU A 149 24.70 -28.32 -6.11
CA GLU A 149 25.68 -29.27 -5.57
C GLU A 149 25.85 -30.50 -6.48
N TYR A 150 24.75 -31.04 -7.06
CA TYR A 150 24.82 -32.12 -8.01
C TYR A 150 25.51 -31.72 -9.32
N VAL A 151 25.37 -30.50 -9.76
CA VAL A 151 26.06 -29.97 -10.95
C VAL A 151 27.56 -29.87 -10.71
N ASP A 152 27.97 -29.35 -9.56
CA ASP A 152 29.39 -29.24 -9.17
C ASP A 152 30.05 -30.62 -9.05
N ASP A 153 29.37 -31.62 -8.47
CA ASP A 153 29.83 -33.00 -8.41
C ASP A 153 29.98 -33.59 -9.81
N ALA A 154 29.02 -33.37 -10.71
CA ALA A 154 29.07 -33.86 -12.09
C ALA A 154 30.23 -33.24 -12.86
N GLU A 155 30.52 -31.95 -12.69
CA GLU A 155 31.66 -31.26 -13.28
C GLU A 155 32.99 -31.85 -12.77
N GLY A 156 33.04 -32.19 -11.47
CA GLY A 156 34.18 -32.91 -10.87
C GLY A 156 34.44 -34.27 -11.59
N TYR A 157 33.41 -35.08 -11.77
CA TYR A 157 33.53 -36.37 -12.48
C TYR A 157 33.97 -36.20 -13.92
N VAL A 158 33.49 -35.21 -14.64
CA VAL A 158 33.91 -34.92 -16.02
C VAL A 158 35.39 -34.51 -16.07
N SER A 159 35.85 -33.70 -15.10
CA SER A 159 37.25 -33.30 -14.98
C SER A 159 38.14 -34.51 -14.75
N ASP A 160 37.78 -35.40 -13.82
CA ASP A 160 38.53 -36.62 -13.51
C ASP A 160 38.58 -37.57 -14.68
N ALA A 161 37.48 -37.78 -15.40
CA ALA A 161 37.42 -38.59 -16.60
C ALA A 161 38.30 -38.03 -17.72
N SER A 162 38.31 -36.73 -17.90
CA SER A 162 39.17 -36.02 -18.84
C SER A 162 40.67 -36.23 -18.53
N THR A 163 41.03 -36.11 -17.26
CA THR A 163 42.41 -36.35 -16.78
C THR A 163 42.84 -37.82 -16.99
N ALA A 164 41.95 -38.74 -16.69
CA ALA A 164 42.21 -40.18 -16.94
C ALA A 164 42.39 -40.48 -18.43
N ALA A 165 41.56 -39.90 -19.31
CA ALA A 165 41.67 -40.05 -20.76
C ALA A 165 42.99 -39.49 -21.31
N ALA A 166 43.43 -38.34 -20.82
CA ALA A 166 44.73 -37.77 -21.18
C ALA A 166 45.90 -38.64 -20.74
N SER A 167 45.82 -39.24 -19.56
CA SER A 167 46.82 -40.17 -19.04
C SER A 167 46.93 -41.45 -19.89
N LEU A 168 45.80 -42.02 -20.33
CA LEU A 168 45.74 -43.16 -21.24
C LEU A 168 46.32 -42.84 -22.61
N SER A 169 46.03 -41.64 -23.14
CA SER A 169 46.59 -41.19 -24.43
C SER A 169 48.11 -41.04 -24.34
N ASN A 170 48.66 -40.52 -23.29
CA ASN A 170 50.08 -40.41 -23.04
C ASN A 170 50.75 -41.78 -22.87
N TYR A 171 50.09 -42.73 -22.19
CA TYR A 171 50.58 -44.05 -22.02
C TYR A 171 50.67 -44.80 -23.39
N ASN A 172 49.64 -44.72 -24.20
CA ASN A 172 49.64 -45.34 -25.55
C ASN A 172 50.71 -44.70 -26.45
N SER A 173 50.87 -43.36 -26.41
CA SER A 173 51.93 -42.72 -27.22
C SER A 173 53.34 -43.14 -26.82
N ASN A 174 53.59 -43.35 -25.55
CA ASN A 174 54.88 -43.82 -25.06
C ASN A 174 55.14 -45.29 -25.41
N GLN A 175 54.10 -46.11 -25.44
CA GLN A 175 54.22 -47.52 -25.87
C GLN A 175 54.63 -47.63 -27.39
N PHE A 176 54.02 -46.80 -28.25
CA PHE A 176 54.37 -46.76 -29.67
C PHE A 176 55.82 -46.31 -29.90
N MET A 177 56.33 -45.35 -29.10
CA MET A 177 57.74 -44.94 -29.19
C MET A 177 58.72 -46.02 -28.74
N LEU A 178 58.37 -46.89 -27.78
CA LEU A 178 59.18 -48.00 -27.30
C LEU A 178 59.20 -49.21 -28.23
N MET A 179 58.18 -49.35 -29.10
CA MET A 179 58.09 -50.41 -30.06
C MET A 179 58.89 -50.18 -31.36
N GLY A 180 59.55 -49.04 -31.53
CA GLY A 180 60.58 -48.84 -32.54
C GLY A 180 60.12 -48.91 -33.99
N VAL A 181 58.97 -48.28 -34.29
CA VAL A 181 58.49 -48.10 -35.65
C VAL A 181 58.69 -46.69 -36.12
#